data_0e5e2faf7e60b2b753ab600bbc8aeef5
#
_entry.id   0e5e2faf7e60b2b753ab600bbc8aeef5
#
_cell.length_a   1.000
_cell.length_b   1.000
_cell.length_c   1.000
_cell.angle_alpha   90.00
_cell.angle_beta   90.00
_cell.angle_gamma   90.00
#
_symmetry.space_group_name_H-M   'P 1'
#
loop_
_entity.id
_entity.type
_entity.pdbx_description
1 polymer ?
#
loop_
_entity_poly.entity_id
_entity_poly.type
_entity_poly.pdbx_seq_one_letter_code
_entity_poly.pdbx_strand_id
1 'polypeptide(L)'
;ITDIAQIDSTHFFIGTDIGIHYAELANNTLTLSPCNQLDTLKIQINELYYHKPSHKVFIGTFQRGIFTYDLNEHKVMHIPSGLMDVSINCIRAYNNNEILIATDGAGVYKMNTDTYESIPYIVADYNRYNSMNGNTINDIYIDSEQRIWMANYPIGITVRNNRYADYQWIKHSIGNKQSLINDQVNAIIEDHDGDLWFATNNGISLYYSKTKQWHSFLSSFDTASHSKNHIFISLCEVEPGIIWAGGYSSGIYQINKKLLSTE
;
A
#
# COMPACT_ATOMS: atom_id res chain seq x y z
N ILE A 1 -11.14 4.04 -10.09
CA ILE A 1 -10.99 3.80 -8.65
C ILE A 1 -9.52 3.65 -8.36
N THR A 2 -9.03 4.38 -7.37
CA THR A 2 -7.64 4.37 -6.94
C THR A 2 -7.47 3.63 -5.60
N ASP A 3 -8.43 3.83 -4.69
CA ASP A 3 -8.44 3.17 -3.39
C ASP A 3 -9.85 3.08 -2.78
N ILE A 4 -10.04 2.21 -1.76
CA ILE A 4 -11.30 2.01 -1.05
C ILE A 4 -11.02 1.90 0.44
N ALA A 5 -11.60 2.80 1.24
CA ALA A 5 -11.58 2.71 2.70
C ALA A 5 -12.93 2.20 3.23
N GLN A 6 -12.90 1.07 3.91
CA GLN A 6 -14.04 0.54 4.63
C GLN A 6 -14.17 1.19 6.00
N ILE A 7 -15.36 1.73 6.30
CA ILE A 7 -15.67 2.37 7.59
C ILE A 7 -16.31 1.34 8.54
N ASP A 8 -17.27 0.60 8.03
CA ASP A 8 -17.94 -0.50 8.72
C ASP A 8 -18.40 -1.57 7.71
N SER A 9 -19.25 -2.52 8.11
CA SER A 9 -19.69 -3.63 7.26
C SER A 9 -20.46 -3.19 6.01
N THR A 10 -20.96 -1.97 5.98
CA THR A 10 -21.87 -1.47 4.93
C THR A 10 -21.42 -0.15 4.30
N HIS A 11 -20.52 0.60 4.92
CA HIS A 11 -20.14 1.94 4.49
C HIS A 11 -18.69 2.03 4.05
N PHE A 12 -18.46 2.69 2.90
CA PHE A 12 -17.17 2.79 2.26
C PHE A 12 -16.94 4.20 1.71
N PHE A 13 -15.68 4.61 1.67
CA PHE A 13 -15.23 5.70 0.81
C PHE A 13 -14.45 5.13 -0.37
N ILE A 14 -14.71 5.67 -1.56
CA ILE A 14 -14.08 5.24 -2.82
C ILE A 14 -13.31 6.44 -3.39
N GLY A 15 -12.00 6.32 -3.46
CA GLY A 15 -11.10 7.28 -4.08
C GLY A 15 -11.05 7.10 -5.60
N THR A 16 -10.99 8.21 -6.31
CA THR A 16 -10.88 8.24 -7.76
C THR A 16 -9.90 9.32 -8.22
N ASP A 17 -9.61 9.37 -9.50
CA ASP A 17 -8.81 10.42 -10.14
C ASP A 17 -9.48 11.81 -10.15
N ILE A 18 -10.78 11.87 -9.83
CA ILE A 18 -11.57 13.12 -9.84
C ILE A 18 -12.21 13.46 -8.50
N GLY A 19 -11.92 12.71 -7.43
CA GLY A 19 -12.44 12.95 -6.09
C GLY A 19 -12.80 11.70 -5.31
N ILE A 20 -13.66 11.86 -4.29
CA ILE A 20 -14.09 10.81 -3.38
C ILE A 20 -15.60 10.61 -3.51
N HIS A 21 -16.02 9.36 -3.47
CA HIS A 21 -17.44 8.97 -3.39
C HIS A 21 -17.72 8.24 -2.07
N TYR A 22 -18.85 8.51 -1.47
CA TYR A 22 -19.39 7.71 -0.37
C TYR A 22 -20.27 6.60 -0.94
N ALA A 23 -20.11 5.39 -0.42
CA ALA A 23 -20.82 4.22 -0.89
C ALA A 23 -21.44 3.43 0.26
N GLU A 24 -22.66 2.93 0.05
CA GLU A 24 -23.37 2.05 0.98
C GLU A 24 -23.68 0.72 0.29
N LEU A 25 -23.36 -0.37 0.98
CA LEU A 25 -23.66 -1.73 0.56
C LEU A 25 -24.94 -2.21 1.26
N ALA A 26 -26.02 -2.38 0.53
CA ALA A 26 -27.28 -2.92 1.01
C ALA A 26 -27.81 -4.00 0.05
N ASN A 27 -28.23 -5.16 0.57
CA ASN A 27 -28.77 -6.26 -0.24
C ASN A 27 -27.88 -6.66 -1.43
N ASN A 28 -26.57 -6.76 -1.23
CA ASN A 28 -25.54 -7.03 -2.25
C ASN A 28 -25.51 -6.00 -3.40
N THR A 29 -26.04 -4.81 -3.17
CA THR A 29 -26.00 -3.69 -4.12
C THR A 29 -25.24 -2.53 -3.50
N LEU A 30 -24.21 -2.05 -4.21
CA LEU A 30 -23.46 -0.87 -3.81
C LEU A 30 -24.13 0.38 -4.40
N THR A 31 -24.54 1.30 -3.54
CA THR A 31 -25.15 2.57 -3.92
C THR A 31 -24.19 3.71 -3.61
N LEU A 32 -23.88 4.54 -4.63
CA LEU A 32 -23.09 5.74 -4.44
C LEU A 32 -24.00 6.88 -3.98
N SER A 33 -23.60 7.56 -2.92
CA SER A 33 -24.31 8.71 -2.37
C SER A 33 -23.43 9.95 -2.39
N PRO A 34 -23.98 11.13 -2.70
CA PRO A 34 -23.27 12.39 -2.60
C PRO A 34 -22.84 12.64 -1.15
N CYS A 35 -21.61 13.11 -0.96
CA CYS A 35 -21.12 13.60 0.33
C CYS A 35 -20.74 15.07 0.15
N ASN A 36 -21.66 15.98 0.47
CA ASN A 36 -21.62 17.40 0.10
C ASN A 36 -20.31 18.12 0.36
N GLN A 37 -19.53 17.69 1.34
CA GLN A 37 -18.23 18.30 1.62
C GLN A 37 -17.07 17.62 0.86
N LEU A 38 -17.14 16.31 0.66
CA LEU A 38 -16.15 15.58 -0.13
C LEU A 38 -16.30 15.83 -1.63
N ASP A 39 -17.50 16.13 -2.10
CA ASP A 39 -17.78 16.49 -3.49
C ASP A 39 -17.06 17.79 -3.93
N THR A 40 -16.60 18.60 -2.97
CA THR A 40 -15.77 19.78 -3.26
C THR A 40 -14.31 19.42 -3.53
N LEU A 41 -13.83 18.25 -3.10
CA LEU A 41 -12.49 17.75 -3.36
C LEU A 41 -12.40 17.15 -4.77
N LYS A 42 -12.33 18.01 -5.77
CA LYS A 42 -12.11 17.61 -7.18
C LYS A 42 -10.62 17.44 -7.47
N ILE A 43 -9.99 16.53 -6.78
CA ILE A 43 -8.55 16.23 -6.89
C ILE A 43 -8.35 14.72 -6.99
N GLN A 44 -7.27 14.31 -7.59
CA GLN A 44 -6.91 12.89 -7.66
C GLN A 44 -6.58 12.37 -6.25
N ILE A 45 -7.27 11.32 -5.86
CA ILE A 45 -7.05 10.59 -4.62
C ILE A 45 -6.14 9.41 -4.94
N ASN A 46 -5.10 9.22 -4.16
CA ASN A 46 -4.22 8.08 -4.28
C ASN A 46 -4.49 7.04 -3.19
N GLU A 47 -4.81 7.50 -1.98
CA GLU A 47 -4.93 6.64 -0.79
C GLU A 47 -6.02 7.15 0.15
N LEU A 48 -6.75 6.23 0.76
CA LEU A 48 -7.77 6.47 1.78
C LEU A 48 -7.47 5.61 3.01
N TYR A 49 -7.25 6.21 4.15
CA TYR A 49 -7.02 5.49 5.39
C TYR A 49 -8.02 5.88 6.48
N TYR A 50 -8.88 4.93 6.89
CA TYR A 50 -9.78 5.12 8.02
C TYR A 50 -9.08 4.86 9.34
N HIS A 51 -8.86 5.92 10.11
CA HIS A 51 -8.32 5.85 11.47
C HIS A 51 -9.45 5.71 12.47
N LYS A 52 -9.76 4.47 12.84
CA LYS A 52 -10.88 4.13 13.73
C LYS A 52 -10.84 4.85 15.08
N PRO A 53 -9.70 4.97 15.80
CA PRO A 53 -9.66 5.64 17.11
C PRO A 53 -10.11 7.11 17.09
N SER A 54 -9.79 7.86 16.05
CA SER A 54 -10.18 9.27 15.91
C SER A 54 -11.45 9.50 15.10
N HIS A 55 -12.07 8.44 14.54
CA HIS A 55 -13.21 8.53 13.63
C HIS A 55 -12.96 9.46 12.42
N LYS A 56 -11.74 9.41 11.86
CA LYS A 56 -11.34 10.24 10.72
C LYS A 56 -10.84 9.39 9.55
N VAL A 57 -11.12 9.86 8.34
CA VAL A 57 -10.50 9.35 7.12
C VAL A 57 -9.38 10.29 6.71
N PHE A 58 -8.15 9.75 6.65
CA PHE A 58 -7.01 10.45 6.08
C PHE A 58 -6.99 10.19 4.58
N ILE A 59 -6.79 11.25 3.81
CA ILE A 59 -6.95 11.28 2.36
C ILE A 59 -5.62 11.70 1.75
N GLY A 60 -4.90 10.76 1.17
CA GLY A 60 -3.67 10.99 0.43
C GLY A 60 -3.98 11.36 -1.01
N THR A 61 -3.36 12.41 -1.51
CA THR A 61 -3.66 12.98 -2.82
C THR A 61 -2.44 13.01 -3.75
N PHE A 62 -2.70 13.16 -5.04
CA PHE A 62 -1.66 13.45 -6.01
C PHE A 62 -1.27 14.93 -5.94
N GLN A 63 -0.02 15.22 -5.54
CA GLN A 63 0.60 16.56 -5.50
C GLN A 63 -0.20 17.64 -4.72
N ARG A 64 -1.03 17.23 -3.75
CA ARG A 64 -1.79 18.15 -2.89
C ARG A 64 -1.70 17.77 -1.42
N GLY A 65 -0.76 16.88 -1.06
CA GLY A 65 -0.53 16.43 0.31
C GLY A 65 -1.69 15.64 0.89
N ILE A 66 -1.99 15.90 2.14
CA ILE A 66 -2.94 15.13 2.96
C ILE A 66 -4.14 16.00 3.36
N PHE A 67 -5.32 15.42 3.27
CA PHE A 67 -6.55 15.94 3.84
C PHE A 67 -7.07 14.96 4.91
N THR A 68 -7.94 15.44 5.77
CA THR A 68 -8.72 14.59 6.67
C THR A 68 -10.20 14.92 6.57
N TYR A 69 -11.04 13.89 6.69
CA TYR A 69 -12.47 14.01 6.83
C TYR A 69 -12.88 13.46 8.19
N ASP A 70 -13.44 14.33 9.04
CA ASP A 70 -13.99 13.95 10.33
C ASP A 70 -15.42 13.45 10.15
N LEU A 71 -15.67 12.18 10.50
CA LEU A 71 -16.99 11.56 10.35
C LEU A 71 -18.02 12.09 11.36
N ASN A 72 -17.58 12.64 12.50
CA ASN A 72 -18.49 13.19 13.50
C ASN A 72 -18.93 14.62 13.15
N GLU A 73 -17.97 15.44 12.71
CA GLU A 73 -18.22 16.83 12.34
C GLU A 73 -18.66 17.00 10.87
N HIS A 74 -18.52 15.94 10.07
CA HIS A 74 -18.73 15.95 8.62
C HIS A 74 -17.92 17.02 7.90
N LYS A 75 -16.65 17.22 8.34
CA LYS A 75 -15.80 18.32 7.88
C LYS A 75 -14.53 17.83 7.23
N VAL A 76 -14.23 18.39 6.06
CA VAL A 76 -12.95 18.22 5.37
C VAL A 76 -11.98 19.29 5.84
N MET A 77 -10.73 18.91 6.09
CA MET A 77 -9.65 19.82 6.41
C MET A 77 -8.38 19.43 5.64
N HIS A 78 -7.71 20.42 5.03
CA HIS A 78 -6.36 20.24 4.52
C HIS A 78 -5.38 20.29 5.69
N ILE A 79 -4.54 19.28 5.84
CA ILE A 79 -3.56 19.23 6.92
C ILE A 79 -2.36 20.09 6.54
N PRO A 80 -2.03 21.13 7.33
CA PRO A 80 -0.88 21.99 7.09
C PRO A 80 0.41 21.26 7.49
N SER A 81 0.79 20.28 6.71
CA SER A 81 2.02 19.50 6.88
C SER A 81 3.08 19.97 5.91
N GLY A 82 4.35 19.63 6.16
CA GLY A 82 5.44 19.84 5.19
C GLY A 82 5.30 19.04 3.89
N LEU A 83 4.13 18.44 3.64
CA LEU A 83 3.82 17.57 2.50
C LEU A 83 2.84 18.21 1.50
N MET A 84 2.63 19.53 1.53
CA MET A 84 1.56 20.20 0.76
C MET A 84 1.63 19.98 -0.75
N ASP A 85 2.82 19.87 -1.33
CA ASP A 85 3.03 19.67 -2.76
C ASP A 85 3.57 18.28 -3.09
N VAL A 86 3.41 17.32 -2.17
CA VAL A 86 3.92 15.97 -2.30
C VAL A 86 2.78 15.01 -2.61
N SER A 87 3.01 14.07 -3.52
CA SER A 87 2.09 12.96 -3.75
C SER A 87 2.19 11.95 -2.60
N ILE A 88 1.05 11.61 -2.03
CA ILE A 88 0.91 10.61 -0.97
C ILE A 88 0.53 9.29 -1.63
N ASN A 89 1.34 8.26 -1.46
CA ASN A 89 1.12 6.97 -2.10
C ASN A 89 0.48 5.94 -1.18
N CYS A 90 0.77 6.01 0.14
CA CYS A 90 0.25 5.05 1.10
C CYS A 90 0.20 5.65 2.51
N ILE A 91 -0.82 5.28 3.30
CA ILE A 91 -1.00 5.66 4.71
C ILE A 91 -1.26 4.39 5.52
N ARG A 92 -0.48 4.16 6.58
CA ARG A 92 -0.64 2.99 7.46
C ARG A 92 -0.59 3.37 8.94
N ALA A 93 -1.35 2.66 9.77
CA ALA A 93 -1.22 2.81 11.22
C ALA A 93 0.20 2.46 11.66
N TYR A 94 0.79 3.27 12.51
CA TYR A 94 2.04 2.94 13.21
C TYR A 94 1.75 2.53 14.66
N ASN A 95 0.87 3.27 15.31
CA ASN A 95 0.29 2.96 16.61
C ASN A 95 -1.08 3.66 16.74
N ASN A 96 -1.65 3.71 17.94
CA ASN A 96 -2.99 4.28 18.16
C ASN A 96 -3.10 5.78 17.83
N ASN A 97 -2.00 6.52 17.87
CA ASN A 97 -1.98 7.98 17.71
C ASN A 97 -1.04 8.46 16.59
N GLU A 98 -0.38 7.54 15.89
CA GLU A 98 0.56 7.88 14.84
C GLU A 98 0.32 7.03 13.60
N ILE A 99 0.45 7.66 12.45
CA ILE A 99 0.42 7.02 11.12
C ILE A 99 1.75 7.22 10.38
N LEU A 100 2.10 6.27 9.55
CA LEU A 100 3.16 6.40 8.55
C LEU A 100 2.57 6.81 7.21
N ILE A 101 3.27 7.71 6.54
CA ILE A 101 2.86 8.30 5.26
C ILE A 101 3.98 8.08 4.27
N ALA A 102 3.74 7.24 3.27
CA ALA A 102 4.64 7.03 2.14
C ALA A 102 4.42 8.10 1.07
N THR A 103 5.49 8.59 0.52
CA THR A 103 5.46 9.69 -0.43
C THR A 103 6.18 9.36 -1.73
N ASP A 104 5.84 10.10 -2.78
CA ASP A 104 6.62 10.13 -4.01
C ASP A 104 7.77 11.14 -3.89
N GLY A 105 8.95 10.64 -3.58
CA GLY A 105 10.20 11.40 -3.58
C GLY A 105 10.62 12.04 -2.25
N ALA A 106 9.78 12.05 -1.17
CA ALA A 106 10.15 12.63 0.12
C ALA A 106 10.39 11.59 1.24
N GLY A 107 10.30 10.29 0.93
CA GLY A 107 10.49 9.20 1.88
C GLY A 107 9.23 8.89 2.68
N VAL A 108 9.40 8.44 3.92
CA VAL A 108 8.32 8.13 4.85
C VAL A 108 8.27 9.17 5.95
N TYR A 109 7.10 9.75 6.15
CA TYR A 109 6.80 10.64 7.27
C TYR A 109 6.03 9.91 8.35
N LYS A 110 6.17 10.40 9.57
CA LYS A 110 5.36 9.99 10.72
C LYS A 110 4.53 11.19 11.16
N MET A 111 3.22 11.00 11.30
CA MET A 111 2.27 12.04 11.69
C MET A 111 1.48 11.62 12.92
N ASN A 112 1.32 12.53 13.87
CA ASN A 112 0.38 12.37 14.97
C ASN A 112 -1.05 12.64 14.48
N THR A 113 -2.00 11.75 14.78
CA THR A 113 -3.38 11.82 14.28
C THR A 113 -4.26 12.87 14.95
N ASP A 114 -3.84 13.37 16.12
CA ASP A 114 -4.58 14.38 16.91
C ASP A 114 -4.05 15.79 16.62
N THR A 115 -2.73 15.97 16.65
CA THR A 115 -2.08 17.28 16.48
C THR A 115 -1.75 17.59 15.04
N TYR A 116 -1.70 16.58 14.15
CA TYR A 116 -1.25 16.63 12.77
C TYR A 116 0.22 17.05 12.60
N GLU A 117 0.99 17.08 13.67
CA GLU A 117 2.42 17.29 13.59
C GLU A 117 3.05 16.13 12.81
N SER A 118 3.79 16.47 11.75
CA SER A 118 4.43 15.51 10.86
C SER A 118 5.93 15.75 10.77
N ILE A 119 6.70 14.68 10.87
CA ILE A 119 8.16 14.72 10.79
C ILE A 119 8.66 13.69 9.77
N PRO A 120 9.77 13.98 9.03
CA PRO A 120 10.48 12.95 8.29
C PRO A 120 10.90 11.82 9.24
N TYR A 121 10.58 10.58 8.87
CA TYR A 121 10.83 9.44 9.75
C TYR A 121 11.84 8.45 9.16
N ILE A 122 11.69 8.10 7.88
CA ILE A 122 12.61 7.26 7.14
C ILE A 122 12.88 7.96 5.81
N VAL A 123 14.13 8.44 5.65
CA VAL A 123 14.57 9.16 4.45
C VAL A 123 15.89 8.56 3.99
N ALA A 124 16.09 8.46 2.69
CA ALA A 124 17.33 7.98 2.10
C ALA A 124 18.48 8.94 2.45
N ASP A 125 19.56 8.36 2.99
CA ASP A 125 20.83 9.04 3.20
C ASP A 125 21.89 8.34 2.33
N TYR A 126 22.17 8.92 1.19
CA TYR A 126 23.09 8.34 0.19
C TYR A 126 24.55 8.24 0.68
N ASN A 127 24.88 8.84 1.82
CA ASN A 127 26.20 8.74 2.45
C ASN A 127 26.30 7.55 3.41
N ARG A 128 25.18 6.86 3.68
CA ARG A 128 25.16 5.70 4.58
C ARG A 128 24.92 4.41 3.80
N TYR A 129 25.81 3.44 3.99
CA TYR A 129 25.72 2.13 3.33
C TYR A 129 24.41 1.38 3.63
N ASN A 130 23.88 1.51 4.84
CA ASN A 130 22.65 0.85 5.30
C ASN A 130 21.45 1.82 5.32
N SER A 131 21.40 2.78 4.43
CA SER A 131 20.26 3.67 4.28
C SER A 131 19.20 3.09 3.33
N MET A 132 18.00 3.64 3.38
CA MET A 132 16.96 3.41 2.37
C MET A 132 17.48 3.78 0.97
N ASN A 133 17.11 3.01 -0.05
CA ASN A 133 17.67 3.13 -1.40
C ASN A 133 16.87 4.07 -2.32
N GLY A 134 16.17 5.04 -1.76
CA GLY A 134 15.38 6.02 -2.50
C GLY A 134 14.20 6.53 -1.68
N ASN A 135 13.65 7.66 -2.06
CA ASN A 135 12.60 8.36 -1.33
C ASN A 135 11.21 8.22 -1.96
N THR A 136 11.07 7.51 -3.08
CA THR A 136 9.77 7.17 -3.66
C THR A 136 9.31 5.84 -3.11
N ILE A 137 8.29 5.87 -2.27
CA ILE A 137 7.73 4.71 -1.60
C ILE A 137 6.30 4.51 -2.09
N ASN A 138 6.03 3.38 -2.71
CA ASN A 138 4.69 3.07 -3.23
C ASN A 138 3.77 2.49 -2.16
N ASP A 139 4.30 1.66 -1.26
CA ASP A 139 3.50 1.02 -0.22
C ASP A 139 4.33 0.77 1.05
N ILE A 140 3.66 0.69 2.20
CA ILE A 140 4.23 0.35 3.49
C ILE A 140 3.43 -0.80 4.09
N TYR A 141 4.12 -1.77 4.64
CA TYR A 141 3.54 -2.82 5.45
C TYR A 141 4.28 -2.93 6.79
N ILE A 142 3.56 -3.05 7.91
CA ILE A 142 4.13 -3.26 9.25
C ILE A 142 3.73 -4.67 9.69
N ASP A 143 4.72 -5.55 9.78
CA ASP A 143 4.49 -6.94 10.12
C ASP A 143 4.31 -7.17 11.64
N SER A 144 3.96 -8.41 12.01
CA SER A 144 3.73 -8.81 13.40
C SER A 144 4.96 -8.65 14.32
N GLU A 145 6.18 -8.59 13.75
CA GLU A 145 7.42 -8.29 14.47
C GLU A 145 7.74 -6.79 14.54
N GLN A 146 6.80 -5.94 14.10
CA GLN A 146 6.96 -4.48 14.03
C GLN A 146 8.08 -4.03 13.08
N ARG A 147 8.43 -4.85 12.08
CA ARG A 147 9.31 -4.42 11.00
C ARG A 147 8.49 -3.62 9.99
N ILE A 148 9.10 -2.56 9.47
CA ILE A 148 8.50 -1.72 8.45
C ILE A 148 9.05 -2.13 7.09
N TRP A 149 8.20 -2.69 6.26
CA TRP A 149 8.48 -3.06 4.88
C TRP A 149 8.04 -1.91 3.97
N MET A 150 8.90 -1.48 3.08
CA MET A 150 8.66 -0.34 2.18
C MET A 150 8.95 -0.75 0.74
N ALA A 151 7.94 -0.59 -0.12
CA ALA A 151 8.09 -0.78 -1.56
C ALA A 151 8.78 0.44 -2.17
N ASN A 152 10.08 0.34 -2.41
CA ASN A 152 10.88 1.43 -2.99
C ASN A 152 10.82 1.40 -4.52
N TYR A 153 10.28 2.43 -5.13
CA TYR A 153 10.26 2.55 -6.58
C TYR A 153 11.52 3.28 -7.08
N PRO A 154 12.18 2.77 -8.13
CA PRO A 154 12.01 1.48 -8.82
C PRO A 154 12.93 0.36 -8.28
N ILE A 155 13.40 0.42 -7.06
CA ILE A 155 14.64 -0.23 -6.58
C ILE A 155 14.40 -1.37 -5.59
N GLY A 156 13.19 -1.97 -5.57
CA GLY A 156 12.89 -3.14 -4.75
C GLY A 156 12.29 -2.80 -3.39
N ILE A 157 12.72 -3.47 -2.34
CA ILE A 157 12.13 -3.38 -1.00
C ILE A 157 13.20 -2.96 0.00
N THR A 158 12.84 -2.05 0.90
CA THR A 158 13.61 -1.76 2.10
C THR A 158 12.86 -2.29 3.33
N VAL A 159 13.54 -3.00 4.21
CA VAL A 159 13.00 -3.45 5.49
C VAL A 159 13.73 -2.74 6.62
N ARG A 160 12.98 -2.03 7.45
CA ARG A 160 13.52 -1.45 8.69
C ARG A 160 13.12 -2.33 9.87
N ASN A 161 14.12 -2.83 10.59
CA ASN A 161 13.90 -3.48 11.87
C ASN A 161 14.03 -2.45 13.00
N ASN A 162 12.96 -2.17 13.73
CA ASN A 162 12.97 -1.20 14.83
C ASN A 162 13.80 -1.66 16.05
N ARG A 163 14.11 -2.97 16.14
CA ARG A 163 14.94 -3.53 17.24
C ARG A 163 16.43 -3.39 16.98
N TYR A 164 16.82 -3.33 15.70
CA TYR A 164 18.20 -3.26 15.30
C TYR A 164 18.29 -2.18 14.23
N ALA A 165 18.60 -1.04 14.38
CA ALA A 165 18.67 0.10 13.43
C ALA A 165 19.22 -0.21 12.00
N ASP A 166 19.15 -1.47 11.55
CA ASP A 166 19.69 -1.98 10.30
C ASP A 166 18.60 -2.14 9.25
N TYR A 167 18.88 -1.66 8.03
CA TYR A 167 18.06 -1.88 6.85
C TYR A 167 18.57 -3.10 6.10
N GLN A 168 17.67 -3.92 5.61
CA GLN A 168 17.97 -4.99 4.68
C GLN A 168 17.35 -4.66 3.32
N TRP A 169 18.17 -4.70 2.28
CA TRP A 169 17.69 -4.58 0.91
C TRP A 169 17.35 -5.96 0.35
N ILE A 170 16.13 -6.09 -0.14
CA ILE A 170 15.67 -7.26 -0.86
C ILE A 170 15.49 -6.86 -2.32
N LYS A 171 16.26 -7.49 -3.20
CA LYS A 171 16.31 -7.18 -4.63
C LYS A 171 16.15 -8.42 -5.49
N HIS A 172 15.76 -8.19 -6.74
CA HIS A 172 15.87 -9.21 -7.78
C HIS A 172 17.33 -9.60 -8.01
N SER A 173 17.57 -10.89 -8.14
CA SER A 173 18.89 -11.44 -8.47
C SER A 173 18.76 -12.33 -9.72
N ILE A 174 19.37 -11.91 -10.80
CA ILE A 174 19.33 -12.63 -12.10
C ILE A 174 19.81 -14.07 -11.92
N GLY A 175 18.99 -15.03 -12.35
CA GLY A 175 19.30 -16.46 -12.25
C GLY A 175 19.06 -17.07 -10.86
N ASN A 176 18.71 -16.29 -9.86
CA ASN A 176 18.35 -16.76 -8.51
C ASN A 176 16.82 -16.78 -8.32
N LYS A 177 16.21 -17.96 -8.38
CA LYS A 177 14.77 -18.14 -8.13
C LYS A 177 14.37 -17.86 -6.67
N GLN A 178 15.34 -17.83 -5.75
CA GLN A 178 15.13 -17.47 -4.33
C GLN A 178 15.37 -15.98 -4.10
N SER A 179 14.78 -15.14 -4.93
CA SER A 179 14.80 -13.70 -4.82
C SER A 179 13.50 -13.09 -5.34
N LEU A 180 13.31 -11.82 -5.10
CA LEU A 180 12.21 -11.04 -5.67
C LEU A 180 12.21 -11.16 -7.21
N ILE A 181 11.05 -11.30 -7.84
CA ILE A 181 10.96 -11.47 -9.31
C ILE A 181 11.29 -10.20 -10.08
N ASN A 182 11.02 -9.03 -9.49
CA ASN A 182 11.27 -7.73 -10.11
C ASN A 182 11.42 -6.66 -9.02
N ASP A 183 12.34 -5.71 -9.20
CA ASP A 183 12.62 -4.64 -8.22
C ASP A 183 11.56 -3.54 -8.15
N GLN A 184 10.65 -3.48 -9.11
CA GLN A 184 9.56 -2.51 -9.14
C GLN A 184 8.34 -3.08 -8.41
N VAL A 185 8.30 -2.90 -7.09
CA VAL A 185 7.22 -3.38 -6.22
C VAL A 185 6.16 -2.29 -6.08
N ASN A 186 4.91 -2.66 -6.31
CA ASN A 186 3.76 -1.76 -6.27
C ASN A 186 2.91 -1.94 -5.01
N ALA A 187 2.76 -3.18 -4.52
CA ALA A 187 1.98 -3.46 -3.31
C ALA A 187 2.57 -4.63 -2.51
N ILE A 188 2.31 -4.63 -1.20
CA ILE A 188 2.74 -5.66 -0.26
C ILE A 188 1.54 -6.02 0.64
N ILE A 189 1.29 -7.32 0.82
CA ILE A 189 0.35 -7.82 1.84
C ILE A 189 0.97 -8.98 2.63
N GLU A 190 0.51 -9.18 3.86
CA GLU A 190 0.69 -10.42 4.62
C GLU A 190 -0.61 -11.22 4.54
N ASP A 191 -0.51 -12.52 4.27
CA ASP A 191 -1.66 -13.40 4.29
C ASP A 191 -1.90 -13.97 5.71
N HIS A 192 -3.01 -14.69 5.89
CA HIS A 192 -3.41 -15.26 7.19
C HIS A 192 -2.39 -16.27 7.79
N ASP A 193 -1.49 -16.85 6.97
CA ASP A 193 -0.41 -17.73 7.44
C ASP A 193 0.83 -16.96 7.90
N GLY A 194 0.88 -15.63 7.66
CA GLY A 194 2.00 -14.75 7.91
C GLY A 194 3.05 -14.74 6.79
N ASP A 195 2.68 -15.17 5.59
CA ASP A 195 3.54 -15.10 4.40
C ASP A 195 3.33 -13.80 3.65
N LEU A 196 4.38 -13.28 3.00
CA LEU A 196 4.36 -11.96 2.35
C LEU A 196 4.23 -12.09 0.84
N TRP A 197 3.32 -11.31 0.28
CA TRP A 197 3.04 -11.24 -1.15
C TRP A 197 3.42 -9.88 -1.71
N PHE A 198 4.07 -9.86 -2.86
CA PHE A 198 4.59 -8.66 -3.51
C PHE A 198 4.06 -8.58 -4.93
N ALA A 199 3.24 -7.58 -5.23
CA ALA A 199 2.85 -7.24 -6.60
C ALA A 199 3.97 -6.43 -7.26
N THR A 200 4.39 -6.84 -8.45
CA THR A 200 5.50 -6.21 -9.14
C THR A 200 5.17 -5.85 -10.60
N ASN A 201 6.06 -5.11 -11.24
CA ASN A 201 5.94 -4.83 -12.68
C ASN A 201 6.25 -6.05 -13.59
N ASN A 202 6.62 -7.20 -13.00
CA ASN A 202 6.80 -8.44 -13.77
C ASN A 202 6.38 -9.67 -12.95
N GLY A 203 5.12 -9.76 -12.60
CA GLY A 203 4.58 -10.90 -11.85
C GLY A 203 4.41 -10.62 -10.37
N ILE A 204 4.19 -11.70 -9.63
CA ILE A 204 3.96 -11.71 -8.19
C ILE A 204 5.03 -12.58 -7.53
N SER A 205 5.58 -12.10 -6.42
CA SER A 205 6.45 -12.88 -5.55
C SER A 205 5.76 -13.18 -4.23
N LEU A 206 5.88 -14.42 -3.77
CA LEU A 206 5.46 -14.90 -2.46
C LEU A 206 6.70 -15.28 -1.65
N TYR A 207 6.83 -14.73 -0.46
CA TYR A 207 7.87 -15.06 0.50
C TYR A 207 7.28 -15.84 1.66
N TYR A 208 7.68 -17.10 1.80
CA TYR A 208 7.27 -17.97 2.90
C TYR A 208 8.06 -17.60 4.16
N SER A 209 7.41 -16.97 5.13
CA SER A 209 8.04 -16.44 6.34
C SER A 209 8.69 -17.51 7.21
N LYS A 210 8.11 -18.73 7.25
CA LYS A 210 8.61 -19.86 8.03
C LYS A 210 9.85 -20.53 7.41
N THR A 211 9.82 -20.76 6.09
CA THR A 211 10.90 -21.47 5.37
C THR A 211 11.95 -20.55 4.78
N LYS A 212 11.65 -19.22 4.74
CA LYS A 212 12.48 -18.18 4.12
C LYS A 212 12.68 -18.40 2.62
N GLN A 213 11.75 -19.08 1.96
CA GLN A 213 11.79 -19.38 0.54
C GLN A 213 10.94 -18.39 -0.26
N TRP A 214 11.37 -18.17 -1.51
CA TRP A 214 10.64 -17.37 -2.48
C TRP A 214 9.98 -18.24 -3.52
N HIS A 215 8.77 -17.89 -3.91
CA HIS A 215 8.07 -18.43 -5.06
C HIS A 215 7.54 -17.27 -5.91
N SER A 216 7.76 -17.31 -7.21
CA SER A 216 7.32 -16.25 -8.12
C SER A 216 6.58 -16.83 -9.30
N PHE A 217 5.55 -16.14 -9.76
CA PHE A 217 4.65 -16.61 -10.82
C PHE A 217 3.96 -15.44 -11.54
N LEU A 218 3.21 -15.75 -12.59
CA LEU A 218 2.54 -14.78 -13.47
C LEU A 218 3.51 -13.74 -14.05
N SER A 219 4.76 -14.12 -14.25
CA SER A 219 5.79 -13.27 -14.85
C SER A 219 5.92 -13.48 -16.37
N SER A 220 6.66 -12.60 -17.03
CA SER A 220 7.01 -12.77 -18.45
C SER A 220 7.90 -13.99 -18.70
N PHE A 221 8.51 -14.55 -17.66
CA PHE A 221 9.33 -15.77 -17.73
C PHE A 221 8.50 -17.05 -17.55
N ASP A 222 7.24 -16.92 -17.14
CA ASP A 222 6.32 -18.03 -16.98
C ASP A 222 5.66 -18.35 -18.33
N THR A 223 6.10 -19.44 -18.97
CA THR A 223 5.60 -19.90 -20.29
C THR A 223 4.15 -20.39 -20.23
N ALA A 224 3.63 -20.70 -19.05
CA ALA A 224 2.24 -21.08 -18.83
C ALA A 224 1.30 -19.87 -18.73
N SER A 225 1.85 -18.68 -18.51
CA SER A 225 1.07 -17.45 -18.42
C SER A 225 0.62 -16.98 -19.79
N HIS A 226 -0.67 -17.00 -20.06
CA HIS A 226 -1.27 -16.46 -21.28
C HIS A 226 -1.50 -14.95 -21.22
N SER A 227 -1.13 -14.30 -20.12
CA SER A 227 -1.25 -12.85 -19.94
C SER A 227 -0.20 -12.10 -20.75
N LYS A 228 -0.63 -11.12 -21.52
CA LYS A 228 0.27 -10.18 -22.23
C LYS A 228 0.81 -9.08 -21.32
N ASN A 229 0.22 -8.89 -20.17
CA ASN A 229 0.60 -7.87 -19.20
C ASN A 229 0.85 -8.54 -17.84
N HIS A 230 2.06 -8.41 -17.35
CA HIS A 230 2.53 -9.01 -16.11
C HIS A 230 2.69 -7.98 -14.98
N ILE A 231 2.17 -6.77 -15.16
CA ILE A 231 2.22 -5.71 -14.17
C ILE A 231 1.04 -5.88 -13.20
N PHE A 232 1.35 -6.05 -11.93
CA PHE A 232 0.37 -6.10 -10.85
C PHE A 232 0.54 -4.87 -9.95
N ILE A 233 -0.59 -4.25 -9.57
CA ILE A 233 -0.60 -2.97 -8.85
C ILE A 233 -1.26 -3.06 -7.47
N SER A 234 -2.01 -4.13 -7.20
CA SER A 234 -2.70 -4.32 -5.93
C SER A 234 -2.85 -5.79 -5.56
N LEU A 235 -2.95 -6.07 -4.28
CA LEU A 235 -3.19 -7.39 -3.71
C LEU A 235 -4.20 -7.30 -2.57
N CYS A 236 -5.00 -8.35 -2.40
CA CYS A 236 -5.92 -8.49 -1.28
C CYS A 236 -6.17 -9.97 -0.98
N GLU A 237 -6.08 -10.38 0.27
CA GLU A 237 -6.59 -11.69 0.68
C GLU A 237 -8.08 -11.58 0.97
N VAL A 238 -8.91 -12.29 0.21
CA VAL A 238 -10.38 -12.24 0.33
C VAL A 238 -10.93 -13.36 1.19
N GLU A 239 -10.23 -14.49 1.21
CA GLU A 239 -10.48 -15.63 2.08
C GLU A 239 -9.12 -16.27 2.41
N PRO A 240 -8.98 -17.02 3.53
CA PRO A 240 -7.72 -17.68 3.87
C PRO A 240 -7.11 -18.49 2.74
N GLY A 241 -5.97 -18.01 2.22
CA GLY A 241 -5.24 -18.58 1.10
C GLY A 241 -5.79 -18.28 -0.29
N ILE A 242 -6.79 -17.40 -0.41
CA ILE A 242 -7.31 -16.89 -1.69
C ILE A 242 -6.92 -15.42 -1.86
N ILE A 243 -5.98 -15.16 -2.75
CA ILE A 243 -5.47 -13.82 -3.02
C ILE A 243 -6.07 -13.29 -4.33
N TRP A 244 -6.56 -12.09 -4.30
CA TRP A 244 -6.90 -11.34 -5.51
C TRP A 244 -5.75 -10.37 -5.84
N ALA A 245 -5.37 -10.36 -7.10
CA ALA A 245 -4.32 -9.50 -7.62
C ALA A 245 -4.87 -8.62 -8.74
N GLY A 246 -4.80 -7.32 -8.58
CA GLY A 246 -5.19 -6.35 -9.61
C GLY A 246 -4.06 -6.14 -10.60
N GLY A 247 -4.30 -6.48 -11.87
CA GLY A 247 -3.34 -6.28 -12.95
C GLY A 247 -3.56 -4.94 -13.66
N TYR A 248 -2.47 -4.26 -14.03
CA TYR A 248 -2.55 -3.03 -14.83
C TYR A 248 -3.11 -3.32 -16.22
N SER A 249 -4.31 -2.82 -16.48
CA SER A 249 -5.06 -3.05 -17.75
C SER A 249 -5.35 -4.52 -18.07
N SER A 250 -5.21 -5.45 -17.12
CA SER A 250 -5.41 -6.90 -17.36
C SER A 250 -6.50 -7.52 -16.46
N GLY A 251 -7.19 -6.70 -15.65
CA GLY A 251 -8.27 -7.15 -14.79
C GLY A 251 -7.78 -7.71 -13.45
N ILE A 252 -8.61 -8.57 -12.82
CA ILE A 252 -8.35 -9.17 -11.52
C ILE A 252 -8.03 -10.66 -11.71
N TYR A 253 -7.00 -11.11 -11.03
CA TYR A 253 -6.58 -12.51 -10.96
C TYR A 253 -6.88 -13.08 -9.58
N GLN A 254 -7.52 -14.23 -9.53
CA GLN A 254 -7.71 -15.00 -8.31
C GLN A 254 -6.61 -16.08 -8.22
N ILE A 255 -5.89 -16.07 -7.12
CA ILE A 255 -4.77 -16.99 -6.86
C ILE A 255 -5.12 -17.84 -5.64
N ASN A 256 -5.04 -19.15 -5.80
CA ASN A 256 -5.20 -20.09 -4.69
C ASN A 256 -3.82 -20.56 -4.24
N LYS A 257 -3.38 -20.14 -3.05
CA LYS A 257 -2.08 -20.45 -2.46
C LYS A 257 -1.82 -21.96 -2.37
N LYS A 258 -2.84 -22.76 -2.09
CA LYS A 258 -2.70 -24.23 -1.98
C LYS A 258 -2.29 -24.90 -3.29
N LEU A 259 -2.60 -24.28 -4.43
CA LEU A 259 -2.21 -24.80 -5.75
C LEU A 259 -0.77 -24.44 -6.13
N LEU A 260 -0.16 -23.47 -5.44
CA LEU A 260 1.23 -23.04 -5.69
C LEU A 260 2.25 -23.95 -4.98
N SER A 261 1.84 -24.74 -4.01
CA SER A 261 2.72 -25.59 -3.19
C SER A 261 2.96 -26.99 -3.76
N THR A 262 2.52 -27.28 -4.99
CA THR A 262 2.56 -28.61 -5.60
C THR A 262 3.54 -28.75 -6.77
N GLU A 263 4.42 -27.75 -6.98
CA GLU A 263 5.49 -27.84 -8.00
C GLU A 263 6.90 -27.84 -7.39
#